data_950b217ef09b4d72099322cb027ccd11
#
_entry.id   950b217ef09b4d72099322cb027ccd11
#
_cell.length_a   1.000
_cell.length_b   1.000
_cell.length_c   1.000
_cell.angle_alpha   90.00
_cell.angle_beta   90.00
_cell.angle_gamma   90.00
#
_symmetry.space_group_name_H-M   'P 1'
#
loop_
_entity.id
_entity.type
_entity.pdbx_description
1 polymer ?
#
loop_
_entity_poly.entity_id
_entity_poly.type
_entity_poly.pdbx_seq_one_letter_code
_entity_poly.pdbx_strand_id
1 'polypeptide(L)'
;RVGTWGCSSSAEHQLGLATTDHPGHAAMIPMCAGAGIGEFGEYHPQGMFYRGGVVQMPWVVWYYDYGFNESPVFKGDLTREDRLRLSRYYSLRPDKPDVNWSKTLRHLPLMDQLETVHGLKSDFRQFIQQLPDDPQWHEVEFVSERDSFGVPALHINAFYDISFGPSSIALYDAMETNAYDQETADNQYMIISATNHCTQTSETENYYYGDRYLGDARFDYYGLYISWFDYWLKGIDNSVLDRPHVQVYTMGKNQWEYFDTWPPEHAEEISFFLNSVTGANTRYGDGVLQKRMPGKDGFDEFRYDPSNPVPSLGDNVWGMIPEVESGSFDQSGIELRQDVLVYTSPLLEEDLQVSGSVKVTLYLSSDVKDTDFTAKLVDVYPDGKAYNVAESIQRVRWREGYEEPKFMEAGDIYKVEIGPLITSNLFREGHRIRMEISGSNFPRFERNLNTG
;
A
#
# COMPACT_ATOMS: atom_id res chain seq x y z
N ARG A 1 -33.82 -7.66 3.43
CA ARG A 1 -32.60 -6.88 3.35
C ARG A 1 -31.45 -7.60 4.03
N VAL A 2 -30.27 -7.48 3.51
CA VAL A 2 -29.03 -8.04 4.07
C VAL A 2 -27.97 -6.93 4.17
N GLY A 3 -27.16 -7.00 5.21
CA GLY A 3 -25.91 -6.28 5.29
C GLY A 3 -24.75 -7.23 5.00
N THR A 4 -23.71 -6.73 4.40
CA THR A 4 -22.50 -7.51 4.12
C THR A 4 -21.33 -6.93 4.88
N TRP A 5 -20.42 -7.78 5.33
CA TRP A 5 -19.19 -7.37 5.98
C TRP A 5 -18.09 -8.40 5.71
N GLY A 6 -16.88 -7.98 5.74
CA GLY A 6 -15.76 -8.88 5.55
C GLY A 6 -14.51 -8.14 5.15
N CYS A 7 -13.39 -8.83 5.22
CA CYS A 7 -12.07 -8.28 4.96
C CYS A 7 -11.45 -8.90 3.70
N SER A 8 -10.54 -8.16 3.04
CA SER A 8 -9.79 -8.64 1.88
C SER A 8 -10.72 -9.00 0.71
N SER A 9 -10.54 -10.14 0.07
CA SER A 9 -11.41 -10.60 -1.04
C SER A 9 -12.90 -10.58 -0.69
N SER A 10 -13.26 -10.82 0.59
CA SER A 10 -14.66 -10.70 1.02
C SER A 10 -15.16 -9.26 0.99
N ALA A 11 -14.28 -8.27 1.13
CA ALA A 11 -14.62 -6.86 0.94
C ALA A 11 -14.78 -6.53 -0.55
N GLU A 12 -13.87 -7.00 -1.39
CA GLU A 12 -13.92 -6.80 -2.84
C GLU A 12 -15.20 -7.38 -3.45
N HIS A 13 -15.64 -8.57 -3.00
CA HIS A 13 -16.92 -9.13 -3.41
C HIS A 13 -18.13 -8.27 -3.01
N GLN A 14 -18.06 -7.56 -1.86
CA GLN A 14 -19.12 -6.62 -1.47
C GLN A 14 -19.18 -5.43 -2.42
N LEU A 15 -18.02 -4.91 -2.84
CA LEU A 15 -17.92 -3.82 -3.81
C LEU A 15 -18.55 -4.23 -5.15
N GLY A 16 -18.18 -5.40 -5.69
CA GLY A 16 -18.80 -5.93 -6.90
C GLY A 16 -20.31 -6.18 -6.75
N LEU A 17 -20.80 -6.56 -5.57
CA LEU A 17 -22.24 -6.66 -5.31
C LEU A 17 -22.92 -5.28 -5.30
N ALA A 18 -22.24 -4.25 -4.78
CA ALA A 18 -22.78 -2.90 -4.68
C ALA A 18 -23.05 -2.25 -6.04
N THR A 19 -22.32 -2.66 -7.10
CA THR A 19 -22.57 -2.17 -8.46
C THR A 19 -23.83 -2.74 -9.10
N THR A 20 -24.44 -3.77 -8.51
CA THR A 20 -25.64 -4.41 -9.09
C THR A 20 -26.94 -3.71 -8.73
N ASP A 21 -26.93 -2.70 -7.89
CA ASP A 21 -28.10 -2.00 -7.33
C ASP A 21 -29.19 -2.98 -6.83
N HIS A 22 -28.77 -4.05 -6.18
CA HIS A 22 -29.71 -5.08 -5.74
C HIS A 22 -30.51 -4.63 -4.50
N PRO A 23 -31.84 -4.54 -4.58
CA PRO A 23 -32.68 -3.93 -3.52
C PRO A 23 -32.65 -4.67 -2.17
N GLY A 24 -32.07 -5.85 -2.14
CA GLY A 24 -31.84 -6.62 -0.90
C GLY A 24 -30.54 -6.24 -0.21
N HIS A 25 -29.58 -5.63 -0.86
CA HIS A 25 -28.29 -5.21 -0.30
C HIS A 25 -28.45 -3.83 0.32
N ALA A 26 -28.49 -3.74 1.63
CA ALA A 26 -28.92 -2.54 2.35
C ALA A 26 -27.77 -1.73 2.93
N ALA A 27 -26.65 -2.36 3.23
CA ALA A 27 -25.46 -1.71 3.78
C ALA A 27 -24.26 -2.65 3.72
N MET A 28 -23.04 -2.11 3.71
CA MET A 28 -21.84 -2.93 3.75
C MET A 28 -20.75 -2.36 4.66
N ILE A 29 -19.82 -3.24 5.07
CA ILE A 29 -18.60 -2.90 5.80
C ILE A 29 -17.43 -3.59 5.09
N PRO A 30 -16.90 -3.01 4.01
CA PRO A 30 -15.73 -3.53 3.33
C PRO A 30 -14.47 -3.13 4.11
N MET A 31 -13.68 -4.14 4.53
CA MET A 31 -12.47 -3.94 5.32
C MET A 31 -11.23 -4.32 4.51
N CYS A 32 -10.19 -3.50 4.58
CA CYS A 32 -8.90 -3.77 3.95
C CYS A 32 -9.03 -4.15 2.47
N ALA A 33 -9.90 -3.42 1.76
CA ALA A 33 -10.03 -3.47 0.32
C ALA A 33 -9.50 -2.17 -0.28
N GLY A 34 -8.71 -2.31 -1.33
CA GLY A 34 -8.56 -1.26 -2.32
C GLY A 34 -9.63 -1.43 -3.39
N ALA A 35 -9.46 -0.84 -4.54
CA ALA A 35 -10.27 -1.14 -5.72
C ALA A 35 -10.02 -2.58 -6.24
N GLY A 36 -9.20 -3.36 -5.55
CA GLY A 36 -8.74 -4.65 -6.04
C GLY A 36 -7.93 -4.49 -7.31
N ILE A 37 -8.32 -5.23 -8.33
CA ILE A 37 -7.89 -5.03 -9.71
C ILE A 37 -8.98 -4.19 -10.36
N GLY A 38 -8.78 -2.87 -10.48
CA GLY A 38 -9.75 -1.93 -11.02
C GLY A 38 -9.12 -0.58 -11.35
N GLU A 39 -9.72 0.17 -12.24
CA GLU A 39 -9.26 1.50 -12.63
C GLU A 39 -9.96 2.58 -11.84
N PHE A 40 -9.18 3.41 -11.12
CA PHE A 40 -9.66 4.58 -10.40
C PHE A 40 -8.69 5.75 -10.60
N GLY A 41 -9.13 6.76 -11.38
CA GLY A 41 -8.34 7.93 -11.68
C GLY A 41 -7.00 7.58 -12.35
N GLU A 42 -5.91 8.02 -11.76
CA GLU A 42 -4.54 7.74 -12.23
C GLU A 42 -4.03 6.35 -11.81
N TYR A 43 -4.85 5.55 -11.12
CA TYR A 43 -4.44 4.28 -10.55
C TYR A 43 -4.95 3.13 -11.40
N HIS A 44 -4.00 2.40 -11.97
CA HIS A 44 -4.24 1.34 -12.92
C HIS A 44 -4.68 0.02 -12.28
N PRO A 45 -5.28 -0.90 -13.09
CA PRO A 45 -5.90 -2.13 -12.61
C PRO A 45 -4.98 -3.05 -11.79
N GLN A 46 -3.66 -2.91 -11.95
CA GLN A 46 -2.74 -3.76 -11.18
C GLN A 46 -2.72 -3.45 -9.68
N GLY A 47 -3.30 -2.36 -9.24
CA GLY A 47 -3.43 -1.77 -7.90
C GLY A 47 -2.69 -2.44 -6.75
N MET A 48 -3.07 -3.67 -6.42
CA MET A 48 -2.44 -4.43 -5.36
C MET A 48 -1.19 -5.20 -5.79
N PHE A 49 -1.07 -5.61 -7.05
CA PHE A 49 0.07 -6.41 -7.54
C PHE A 49 1.29 -5.55 -7.84
N TYR A 50 1.06 -4.34 -8.28
CA TYR A 50 2.10 -3.39 -8.67
C TYR A 50 1.99 -2.09 -7.90
N ARG A 51 3.11 -1.43 -7.73
CA ARG A 51 3.21 -0.05 -7.26
C ARG A 51 4.20 0.67 -8.16
N GLY A 52 3.77 1.74 -8.83
CA GLY A 52 4.63 2.47 -9.77
C GLY A 52 5.23 1.60 -10.89
N GLY A 53 4.49 0.56 -11.33
CA GLY A 53 4.95 -0.42 -12.33
C GLY A 53 5.97 -1.44 -11.81
N VAL A 54 6.15 -1.57 -10.50
CA VAL A 54 7.05 -2.53 -9.85
C VAL A 54 6.24 -3.58 -9.10
N VAL A 55 6.58 -4.85 -9.26
CA VAL A 55 5.88 -5.96 -8.60
C VAL A 55 6.09 -5.90 -7.09
N GLN A 56 4.99 -6.06 -6.35
CA GLN A 56 4.99 -6.22 -4.90
C GLN A 56 5.23 -7.70 -4.55
N MET A 57 6.39 -8.03 -4.00
CA MET A 57 6.82 -9.41 -3.78
C MET A 57 6.03 -10.21 -2.73
N PRO A 58 5.29 -9.60 -1.77
CA PRO A 58 4.40 -10.36 -0.91
C PRO A 58 3.42 -11.25 -1.67
N TRP A 59 3.04 -10.89 -2.89
CA TRP A 59 2.16 -11.71 -3.74
C TRP A 59 2.78 -13.05 -4.15
N VAL A 60 4.09 -13.15 -4.28
CA VAL A 60 4.76 -14.45 -4.54
C VAL A 60 4.49 -15.41 -3.39
N VAL A 61 4.64 -14.94 -2.16
CA VAL A 61 4.37 -15.73 -0.95
C VAL A 61 2.89 -16.06 -0.84
N TRP A 62 2.01 -15.09 -1.13
CA TRP A 62 0.57 -15.28 -1.11
C TRP A 62 0.12 -16.38 -2.07
N TYR A 63 0.57 -16.35 -3.33
CA TYR A 63 0.24 -17.40 -4.31
C TYR A 63 0.71 -18.78 -3.89
N TYR A 64 1.86 -18.86 -3.23
CA TYR A 64 2.34 -20.10 -2.66
C TYR A 64 1.43 -20.60 -1.53
N ASP A 65 1.16 -19.74 -0.57
CA ASP A 65 0.41 -20.08 0.64
C ASP A 65 -1.03 -20.47 0.32
N TYR A 66 -1.71 -19.66 -0.48
CA TYR A 66 -3.09 -19.93 -0.89
C TYR A 66 -3.19 -21.19 -1.76
N GLY A 67 -2.26 -21.42 -2.66
CA GLY A 67 -2.22 -22.63 -3.45
C GLY A 67 -2.23 -23.90 -2.58
N PHE A 68 -1.54 -23.89 -1.44
CA PHE A 68 -1.51 -25.02 -0.51
C PHE A 68 -2.68 -25.02 0.50
N ASN A 69 -3.23 -23.88 0.85
CA ASN A 69 -4.29 -23.77 1.84
C ASN A 69 -5.68 -24.02 1.27
N GLU A 70 -5.89 -23.77 -0.02
CA GLU A 70 -7.17 -24.03 -0.66
C GLU A 70 -7.36 -25.51 -0.97
N SER A 71 -8.35 -26.11 -0.33
CA SER A 71 -8.81 -27.45 -0.69
C SER A 71 -9.93 -27.33 -1.70
N PRO A 72 -9.80 -27.93 -2.89
CA PRO A 72 -10.86 -27.88 -3.89
C PRO A 72 -12.13 -28.54 -3.37
N VAL A 73 -13.27 -27.84 -3.49
CA VAL A 73 -14.58 -28.38 -3.15
C VAL A 73 -15.15 -29.12 -4.36
N PHE A 74 -15.29 -30.42 -4.26
CA PHE A 74 -15.89 -31.25 -5.31
C PHE A 74 -17.36 -31.51 -4.99
N LYS A 75 -18.23 -31.37 -5.99
CA LYS A 75 -19.64 -31.72 -5.86
C LYS A 75 -19.80 -33.25 -5.82
N GLY A 76 -20.42 -33.77 -4.77
CA GLY A 76 -20.71 -35.19 -4.59
C GLY A 76 -19.60 -35.98 -3.88
N ASP A 77 -19.88 -37.25 -3.61
CA ASP A 77 -18.93 -38.16 -2.97
C ASP A 77 -17.87 -38.61 -3.97
N LEU A 78 -16.62 -38.34 -3.66
CA LEU A 78 -15.48 -38.77 -4.44
C LEU A 78 -15.15 -40.26 -4.13
N THR A 79 -15.06 -41.06 -5.17
CA THR A 79 -14.51 -42.42 -5.05
C THR A 79 -13.02 -42.37 -4.70
N ARG A 80 -12.46 -43.50 -4.26
CA ARG A 80 -11.01 -43.61 -4.03
C ARG A 80 -10.21 -43.33 -5.31
N GLU A 81 -10.72 -43.77 -6.46
CA GLU A 81 -10.08 -43.57 -7.76
C GLU A 81 -10.11 -42.10 -8.16
N ASP A 82 -11.23 -41.41 -7.93
CA ASP A 82 -11.33 -39.98 -8.16
C ASP A 82 -10.35 -39.19 -7.28
N ARG A 83 -10.24 -39.56 -6.00
CA ARG A 83 -9.27 -38.93 -5.09
C ARG A 83 -7.83 -39.10 -5.55
N LEU A 84 -7.46 -40.32 -6.00
CA LEU A 84 -6.13 -40.61 -6.54
C LEU A 84 -5.86 -39.87 -7.86
N ARG A 85 -6.87 -39.73 -8.70
CA ARG A 85 -6.77 -38.92 -9.93
C ARG A 85 -6.62 -37.44 -9.65
N LEU A 86 -7.47 -36.92 -8.81
CA LEU A 86 -7.48 -35.48 -8.45
C LEU A 86 -6.25 -35.09 -7.67
N SER A 87 -5.69 -35.96 -6.82
CA SER A 87 -4.45 -35.68 -6.09
C SER A 87 -3.21 -35.49 -6.99
N ARG A 88 -3.32 -35.79 -8.30
CA ARG A 88 -2.27 -35.49 -9.28
C ARG A 88 -2.30 -34.02 -9.75
N TYR A 89 -3.43 -33.35 -9.56
CA TYR A 89 -3.68 -31.98 -10.06
C TYR A 89 -3.98 -31.01 -8.95
N TYR A 90 -4.54 -31.49 -7.84
CA TYR A 90 -4.93 -30.70 -6.70
C TYR A 90 -4.34 -31.32 -5.45
N SER A 91 -3.90 -30.48 -4.56
CA SER A 91 -3.53 -30.94 -3.25
C SER A 91 -4.76 -31.20 -2.41
N LEU A 92 -5.03 -32.46 -2.11
CA LEU A 92 -6.16 -32.86 -1.25
C LEU A 92 -5.84 -32.76 0.25
N ARG A 93 -4.67 -32.41 0.62
CA ARG A 93 -4.01 -31.94 1.85
C ARG A 93 -2.49 -31.98 1.60
N PRO A 94 -1.93 -30.97 1.03
CA PRO A 94 -0.48 -30.94 0.86
C PRO A 94 0.16 -30.71 2.22
N ASP A 95 1.17 -31.48 2.50
CA ASP A 95 2.20 -31.00 3.41
C ASP A 95 2.87 -29.83 2.68
N LYS A 96 2.55 -28.60 3.12
CA LYS A 96 3.15 -27.40 2.57
C LYS A 96 4.64 -27.40 2.92
N PRO A 97 5.53 -27.48 1.91
CA PRO A 97 6.97 -27.48 2.19
C PRO A 97 7.41 -26.17 2.84
N ASP A 98 8.37 -26.26 3.75
CA ASP A 98 9.06 -25.08 4.26
C ASP A 98 9.89 -24.44 3.14
N VAL A 99 9.78 -23.12 2.99
CA VAL A 99 10.47 -22.36 1.95
C VAL A 99 11.44 -21.38 2.59
N ASN A 100 12.66 -21.34 2.08
CA ASN A 100 13.60 -20.29 2.37
C ASN A 100 13.29 -19.07 1.49
N TRP A 101 12.40 -18.19 1.97
CA TRP A 101 11.92 -17.04 1.21
C TRP A 101 13.01 -16.06 0.88
N SER A 102 13.97 -15.81 1.74
CA SER A 102 15.09 -14.90 1.46
C SER A 102 15.93 -15.36 0.28
N LYS A 103 16.01 -16.66 0.01
CA LYS A 103 16.65 -17.24 -1.17
C LYS A 103 15.70 -17.23 -2.37
N THR A 104 14.46 -17.66 -2.18
CA THR A 104 13.47 -17.84 -3.26
C THR A 104 13.15 -16.52 -3.93
N LEU A 105 12.89 -15.46 -3.16
CA LEU A 105 12.59 -14.13 -3.69
C LEU A 105 13.76 -13.50 -4.45
N ARG A 106 15.00 -14.03 -4.30
CA ARG A 106 16.17 -13.62 -5.09
C ARG A 106 16.32 -14.39 -6.40
N HIS A 107 15.54 -15.44 -6.62
CA HIS A 107 15.60 -16.23 -7.86
C HIS A 107 15.11 -15.41 -9.06
N LEU A 108 15.78 -15.58 -10.19
CA LEU A 108 15.47 -14.96 -11.47
C LEU A 108 15.36 -16.02 -12.57
N PRO A 109 14.46 -15.85 -13.52
CA PRO A 109 13.46 -14.79 -13.59
C PRO A 109 12.38 -14.92 -12.52
N LEU A 110 11.76 -13.79 -12.14
CA LEU A 110 10.74 -13.71 -11.09
C LEU A 110 9.59 -14.69 -11.32
N MET A 111 9.14 -14.83 -12.57
CA MET A 111 8.02 -15.70 -12.95
C MET A 111 8.25 -17.19 -12.63
N ASP A 112 9.50 -17.62 -12.41
CA ASP A 112 9.85 -19.01 -12.12
C ASP A 112 9.98 -19.27 -10.60
N GLN A 113 9.82 -18.24 -9.76
CA GLN A 113 10.05 -18.36 -8.31
C GLN A 113 9.18 -19.45 -7.68
N LEU A 114 7.90 -19.52 -8.01
CA LEU A 114 6.99 -20.55 -7.48
C LEU A 114 7.36 -21.97 -7.94
N GLU A 115 7.88 -22.12 -9.15
CA GLU A 115 8.34 -23.42 -9.67
C GLU A 115 9.55 -23.93 -8.88
N THR A 116 10.45 -23.04 -8.44
CA THR A 116 11.66 -23.42 -7.68
C THR A 116 11.35 -24.00 -6.31
N VAL A 117 10.18 -23.71 -5.77
CA VAL A 117 9.70 -24.20 -4.47
C VAL A 117 8.55 -25.20 -4.59
N HIS A 118 8.35 -25.72 -5.80
CA HIS A 118 7.27 -26.66 -6.09
C HIS A 118 5.87 -26.14 -5.74
N GLY A 119 5.66 -24.83 -5.92
CA GLY A 119 4.37 -24.18 -5.78
C GLY A 119 3.31 -24.84 -6.68
N LEU A 120 2.08 -24.84 -6.25
CA LEU A 120 0.99 -25.37 -7.05
C LEU A 120 0.73 -24.51 -8.28
N LYS A 121 0.12 -25.12 -9.30
CA LYS A 121 -0.27 -24.36 -10.49
C LYS A 121 -1.24 -23.25 -10.13
N SER A 122 -0.92 -22.05 -10.57
CA SER A 122 -1.71 -20.84 -10.41
C SER A 122 -1.58 -19.98 -11.66
N ASP A 123 -2.31 -18.89 -11.70
CA ASP A 123 -2.24 -17.85 -12.73
C ASP A 123 -1.12 -16.80 -12.45
N PHE A 124 -0.30 -17.00 -11.40
CA PHE A 124 0.79 -16.10 -11.03
C PHE A 124 1.68 -15.72 -12.21
N ARG A 125 2.13 -16.73 -13.01
CA ARG A 125 2.98 -16.47 -14.18
C ARG A 125 2.26 -15.56 -15.20
N GLN A 126 0.97 -15.76 -15.41
CA GLN A 126 0.17 -14.95 -16.33
C GLN A 126 0.13 -13.49 -15.83
N PHE A 127 -0.19 -13.28 -14.56
CA PHE A 127 -0.21 -11.93 -13.98
C PHE A 127 1.12 -11.21 -14.07
N ILE A 128 2.23 -11.88 -13.76
CA ILE A 128 3.56 -11.27 -13.83
C ILE A 128 4.01 -10.94 -15.27
N GLN A 129 3.47 -11.63 -16.27
CA GLN A 129 3.76 -11.36 -17.68
C GLN A 129 2.90 -10.27 -18.29
N GLN A 130 1.77 -9.93 -17.67
CA GLN A 130 0.91 -8.84 -18.16
C GLN A 130 1.59 -7.49 -17.92
N LEU A 131 1.52 -6.62 -18.93
CA LEU A 131 1.95 -5.23 -18.77
C LEU A 131 0.96 -4.49 -17.84
N PRO A 132 1.39 -3.37 -17.22
CA PRO A 132 0.52 -2.62 -16.34
C PRO A 132 -0.83 -2.22 -16.94
N ASP A 133 -0.90 -1.89 -18.20
CA ASP A 133 -2.13 -1.48 -18.89
C ASP A 133 -2.65 -2.56 -19.88
N ASP A 134 -2.42 -3.84 -19.58
CA ASP A 134 -2.91 -4.93 -20.42
C ASP A 134 -4.43 -5.03 -20.33
N PRO A 135 -5.17 -4.99 -21.47
CA PRO A 135 -6.62 -5.10 -21.45
C PRO A 135 -7.18 -6.35 -20.76
N GLN A 136 -6.40 -7.38 -20.59
CA GLN A 136 -6.83 -8.58 -19.84
C GLN A 136 -7.09 -8.30 -18.36
N TRP A 137 -6.57 -7.18 -17.81
CA TRP A 137 -6.91 -6.77 -16.44
C TRP A 137 -8.40 -6.50 -16.27
N HIS A 138 -9.08 -5.98 -17.30
CA HIS A 138 -10.52 -5.73 -17.26
C HIS A 138 -11.36 -7.00 -17.13
N GLU A 139 -10.82 -8.16 -17.49
CA GLU A 139 -11.53 -9.44 -17.33
C GLU A 139 -11.60 -9.90 -15.88
N VAL A 140 -10.75 -9.35 -15.03
CA VAL A 140 -10.61 -9.73 -13.60
C VAL A 140 -10.80 -8.56 -12.65
N GLU A 141 -11.13 -7.36 -13.14
CA GLU A 141 -11.41 -6.21 -12.29
C GLU A 141 -12.68 -6.44 -11.46
N PHE A 142 -12.66 -5.98 -10.21
CA PHE A 142 -13.83 -6.06 -9.33
C PHE A 142 -14.74 -4.88 -9.52
N VAL A 143 -14.19 -3.67 -9.53
CA VAL A 143 -14.88 -2.40 -9.70
C VAL A 143 -13.95 -1.39 -10.37
N SER A 144 -14.53 -0.40 -11.02
CA SER A 144 -13.81 0.69 -11.68
C SER A 144 -14.54 2.03 -11.53
N GLU A 145 -13.92 3.12 -11.93
CA GLU A 145 -14.54 4.44 -11.93
C GLU A 145 -15.74 4.57 -12.90
N ARG A 146 -15.95 3.57 -13.75
CA ARG A 146 -17.10 3.49 -14.66
C ARG A 146 -18.36 2.97 -13.97
N ASP A 147 -18.20 2.38 -12.79
CA ASP A 147 -19.31 1.78 -12.05
C ASP A 147 -20.06 2.82 -11.23
N SER A 148 -21.34 2.53 -10.97
CA SER A 148 -22.16 3.24 -10.00
C SER A 148 -22.49 2.33 -8.83
N PHE A 149 -22.69 2.91 -7.66
CA PHE A 149 -22.84 2.16 -6.42
C PHE A 149 -24.17 2.47 -5.73
N GLY A 150 -24.83 1.44 -5.22
CA GLY A 150 -26.17 1.55 -4.63
C GLY A 150 -26.24 1.22 -3.14
N VAL A 151 -25.13 1.32 -2.40
CA VAL A 151 -25.07 0.83 -1.02
C VAL A 151 -24.28 1.76 -0.11
N PRO A 152 -24.87 2.22 1.02
CA PRO A 152 -24.14 2.87 2.10
C PRO A 152 -23.00 1.98 2.61
N ALA A 153 -21.82 2.57 2.83
CA ALA A 153 -20.64 1.81 3.20
C ALA A 153 -19.82 2.42 4.34
N LEU A 154 -19.28 1.53 5.16
CA LEU A 154 -18.28 1.84 6.17
C LEU A 154 -16.95 1.22 5.76
N HIS A 155 -16.14 1.98 5.03
CA HIS A 155 -14.83 1.54 4.55
C HIS A 155 -13.82 1.54 5.70
N ILE A 156 -13.18 0.40 5.96
CA ILE A 156 -12.16 0.29 7.00
C ILE A 156 -10.85 -0.13 6.35
N ASN A 157 -9.83 0.69 6.54
CA ASN A 157 -8.48 0.46 6.01
C ASN A 157 -7.40 0.71 7.08
N ALA A 158 -6.16 0.44 6.73
CA ALA A 158 -5.02 0.60 7.62
C ALA A 158 -3.78 1.09 6.86
N PHE A 159 -3.00 2.02 7.43
CA PHE A 159 -1.83 2.61 6.76
C PHE A 159 -0.75 1.59 6.38
N TYR A 160 -0.63 0.52 7.15
CA TYR A 160 0.38 -0.53 6.92
C TYR A 160 -0.17 -1.74 6.15
N ASP A 161 -1.35 -1.61 5.57
CA ASP A 161 -1.93 -2.62 4.70
C ASP A 161 -1.43 -2.46 3.27
N ILE A 162 -0.99 -3.54 2.64
CA ILE A 162 -0.57 -3.55 1.23
C ILE A 162 -1.71 -3.14 0.28
N SER A 163 -2.95 -3.44 0.64
CA SER A 163 -4.14 -3.08 -0.14
C SER A 163 -4.52 -1.61 -0.01
N PHE A 164 -4.05 -0.93 1.07
CA PHE A 164 -4.30 0.48 1.26
C PHE A 164 -3.37 1.32 0.40
N GLY A 165 -3.94 2.25 -0.32
CA GLY A 165 -3.19 3.14 -1.18
C GLY A 165 -4.09 4.11 -1.91
N PRO A 166 -3.56 4.71 -2.97
CA PRO A 166 -4.30 5.68 -3.77
C PRO A 166 -5.64 5.17 -4.28
N SER A 167 -5.69 3.92 -4.74
CA SER A 167 -6.93 3.30 -5.22
C SER A 167 -8.01 3.16 -4.16
N SER A 168 -7.64 3.00 -2.88
CA SER A 168 -8.62 2.95 -1.78
C SER A 168 -9.30 4.28 -1.55
N ILE A 169 -8.55 5.39 -1.68
CA ILE A 169 -9.08 6.73 -1.57
C ILE A 169 -9.96 7.06 -2.78
N ALA A 170 -9.45 6.79 -3.99
CA ALA A 170 -10.20 7.02 -5.22
C ALA A 170 -11.50 6.19 -5.28
N LEU A 171 -11.50 4.97 -4.73
CA LEU A 171 -12.70 4.16 -4.58
C LEU A 171 -13.72 4.81 -3.63
N TYR A 172 -13.25 5.30 -2.47
CA TYR A 172 -14.12 6.01 -1.52
C TYR A 172 -14.78 7.22 -2.18
N ASP A 173 -13.99 8.06 -2.86
CA ASP A 173 -14.47 9.23 -3.57
C ASP A 173 -15.44 8.85 -4.71
N ALA A 174 -15.16 7.77 -5.44
CA ALA A 174 -16.03 7.28 -6.49
C ALA A 174 -17.36 6.74 -5.96
N MET A 175 -17.38 6.09 -4.82
CA MET A 175 -18.62 5.61 -4.20
C MET A 175 -19.52 6.75 -3.71
N GLU A 176 -18.94 7.87 -3.34
CA GLU A 176 -19.67 9.10 -3.03
C GLU A 176 -20.18 9.77 -4.30
N THR A 177 -19.32 9.96 -5.31
CA THR A 177 -19.64 10.73 -6.53
C THR A 177 -20.47 9.96 -7.54
N ASN A 178 -20.32 8.64 -7.64
CA ASN A 178 -21.01 7.76 -8.59
C ASN A 178 -22.13 6.95 -7.93
N ALA A 179 -22.66 7.42 -6.80
CA ALA A 179 -23.79 6.78 -6.14
C ALA A 179 -25.06 6.83 -7.02
N TYR A 180 -25.90 5.77 -6.95
CA TYR A 180 -27.18 5.75 -7.63
C TYR A 180 -28.18 6.77 -7.09
N ASP A 181 -28.09 7.12 -5.81
CA ASP A 181 -28.95 8.10 -5.15
C ASP A 181 -28.21 8.88 -4.05
N GLN A 182 -28.86 9.95 -3.58
CA GLN A 182 -28.30 10.84 -2.59
C GLN A 182 -28.13 10.17 -1.20
N GLU A 183 -29.01 9.24 -0.82
CA GLU A 183 -28.89 8.50 0.44
C GLU A 183 -27.59 7.68 0.44
N THR A 184 -27.26 7.03 -0.67
CA THR A 184 -26.01 6.29 -0.83
C THR A 184 -24.80 7.23 -0.82
N ALA A 185 -24.88 8.36 -1.56
CA ALA A 185 -23.79 9.34 -1.60
C ALA A 185 -23.47 9.91 -0.20
N ASP A 186 -24.51 10.33 0.53
CA ASP A 186 -24.37 10.94 1.85
C ASP A 186 -23.94 9.95 2.95
N ASN A 187 -23.88 8.65 2.64
CA ASN A 187 -23.60 7.61 3.65
C ASN A 187 -22.39 6.74 3.27
N GLN A 188 -21.33 7.38 2.80
CA GLN A 188 -20.01 6.78 2.68
C GLN A 188 -19.12 7.24 3.83
N TYR A 189 -18.55 6.31 4.58
CA TYR A 189 -17.68 6.58 5.72
C TYR A 189 -16.36 5.85 5.56
N MET A 190 -15.25 6.48 6.01
CA MET A 190 -13.92 5.91 5.94
C MET A 190 -13.24 5.91 7.31
N ILE A 191 -12.67 4.78 7.70
CA ILE A 191 -11.87 4.62 8.92
C ILE A 191 -10.50 4.10 8.54
N ILE A 192 -9.43 4.81 8.94
CA ILE A 192 -8.05 4.42 8.66
C ILE A 192 -7.30 4.26 9.99
N SER A 193 -6.90 3.05 10.29
CA SER A 193 -6.13 2.70 11.49
C SER A 193 -4.62 2.66 11.23
N ALA A 194 -3.84 2.60 12.31
CA ALA A 194 -2.39 2.39 12.23
C ALA A 194 -2.00 0.92 12.38
N THR A 195 -2.76 0.04 11.74
CA THR A 195 -2.54 -1.42 11.77
C THR A 195 -2.21 -1.97 10.38
N ASN A 196 -2.32 -3.29 10.24
CA ASN A 196 -2.11 -4.04 9.01
C ASN A 196 -3.42 -4.70 8.53
N HIS A 197 -3.30 -5.49 7.49
CA HIS A 197 -4.35 -6.22 6.80
C HIS A 197 -5.25 -7.03 7.76
N CYS A 198 -6.52 -6.67 7.85
CA CYS A 198 -7.52 -7.33 8.67
C CYS A 198 -7.24 -7.39 10.19
N THR A 199 -6.36 -6.56 10.70
CA THR A 199 -5.92 -6.60 12.12
C THR A 199 -6.38 -5.42 12.96
N GLN A 200 -7.29 -4.59 12.47
CA GLN A 200 -7.78 -3.37 13.15
C GLN A 200 -8.33 -3.61 14.55
N THR A 201 -8.81 -4.81 14.85
CA THR A 201 -9.30 -5.16 16.22
C THR A 201 -8.19 -5.62 17.17
N SER A 202 -6.94 -5.65 16.74
CA SER A 202 -5.78 -6.01 17.57
C SER A 202 -5.17 -4.83 18.33
N GLU A 203 -5.67 -3.62 18.11
CA GLU A 203 -5.22 -2.40 18.76
C GLU A 203 -5.43 -2.43 20.28
N THR A 204 -4.46 -1.91 21.01
CA THR A 204 -4.44 -1.94 22.49
C THR A 204 -4.24 -0.54 23.07
N GLU A 205 -4.39 -0.42 24.40
CA GLU A 205 -4.14 0.81 25.15
C GLU A 205 -2.65 1.25 25.11
N ASN A 206 -1.73 0.29 24.99
CA ASN A 206 -0.31 0.54 24.85
C ASN A 206 0.16 -0.11 23.55
N TYR A 207 -0.24 0.49 22.43
CA TYR A 207 -0.03 -0.10 21.12
C TYR A 207 1.34 0.25 20.56
N TYR A 208 2.03 -0.76 20.09
CA TYR A 208 3.25 -0.66 19.28
C TYR A 208 2.96 -1.26 17.91
N TYR A 209 3.43 -0.60 16.88
CA TYR A 209 3.41 -1.20 15.55
C TYR A 209 4.79 -1.11 14.91
N GLY A 210 5.45 -2.25 14.72
CA GLY A 210 6.89 -2.30 14.59
C GLY A 210 7.58 -1.87 15.90
N ASP A 211 8.60 -1.05 15.79
CA ASP A 211 9.32 -0.49 16.94
C ASP A 211 8.68 0.79 17.51
N ARG A 212 7.70 1.35 16.80
CA ARG A 212 7.13 2.65 17.14
C ARG A 212 5.97 2.53 18.11
N TYR A 213 6.04 3.30 19.22
CA TYR A 213 4.93 3.44 20.16
C TYR A 213 3.86 4.37 19.61
N LEU A 214 2.63 3.90 19.57
CA LEU A 214 1.47 4.61 19.04
C LEU A 214 0.40 4.95 20.09
N GLY A 215 0.62 4.66 21.38
CA GLY A 215 -0.30 5.04 22.45
C GLY A 215 -1.56 4.16 22.53
N ASP A 216 -2.68 4.77 22.92
CA ASP A 216 -3.99 4.09 22.93
C ASP A 216 -4.63 4.18 21.55
N ALA A 217 -4.52 3.10 20.79
CA ALA A 217 -5.06 3.02 19.43
C ALA A 217 -6.44 2.33 19.38
N ARG A 218 -6.98 1.90 20.52
CA ARG A 218 -8.27 1.19 20.58
C ARG A 218 -9.40 1.96 19.91
N PHE A 219 -10.23 1.22 19.19
CA PHE A 219 -11.47 1.71 18.60
C PHE A 219 -12.56 0.66 18.77
N ASP A 220 -13.79 1.08 19.07
CA ASP A 220 -14.91 0.15 19.26
C ASP A 220 -15.50 -0.28 17.90
N TYR A 221 -14.77 -1.08 17.17
CA TYR A 221 -15.21 -1.62 15.87
C TYR A 221 -16.49 -2.45 15.99
N TYR A 222 -16.58 -3.32 16.99
CA TYR A 222 -17.74 -4.21 17.12
C TYR A 222 -19.02 -3.44 17.50
N GLY A 223 -18.92 -2.47 18.40
CA GLY A 223 -20.02 -1.58 18.71
C GLY A 223 -20.49 -0.79 17.49
N LEU A 224 -19.53 -0.33 16.69
CA LEU A 224 -19.82 0.36 15.44
C LEU A 224 -20.50 -0.55 14.40
N TYR A 225 -20.00 -1.77 14.18
CA TYR A 225 -20.60 -2.72 13.22
C TYR A 225 -22.04 -3.06 13.60
N ILE A 226 -22.29 -3.30 14.89
CA ILE A 226 -23.64 -3.58 15.39
C ILE A 226 -24.54 -2.36 15.17
N SER A 227 -24.10 -1.16 15.54
CA SER A 227 -24.87 0.07 15.38
C SER A 227 -25.17 0.37 13.90
N TRP A 228 -24.20 0.14 12.99
CA TRP A 228 -24.38 0.29 11.57
C TRP A 228 -25.48 -0.62 11.02
N PHE A 229 -25.44 -1.91 11.34
CA PHE A 229 -26.48 -2.85 10.89
C PHE A 229 -27.79 -2.73 11.64
N ASP A 230 -27.82 -2.27 12.89
CA ASP A 230 -29.05 -1.96 13.61
C ASP A 230 -29.82 -0.82 12.93
N TYR A 231 -29.11 0.20 12.47
CA TYR A 231 -29.69 1.29 11.70
C TYR A 231 -30.24 0.79 10.35
N TRP A 232 -29.37 0.25 9.49
CA TRP A 232 -29.73 -0.06 8.11
C TRP A 232 -30.64 -1.28 7.94
N LEU A 233 -30.56 -2.26 8.82
CA LEU A 233 -31.35 -3.50 8.69
C LEU A 233 -32.59 -3.52 9.57
N LYS A 234 -32.56 -2.86 10.73
CA LYS A 234 -33.64 -2.89 11.70
C LYS A 234 -34.39 -1.55 11.81
N GLY A 235 -33.84 -0.46 11.24
CA GLY A 235 -34.40 0.87 11.35
C GLY A 235 -34.30 1.47 12.75
N ILE A 236 -33.33 1.04 13.55
CA ILE A 236 -33.09 1.57 14.90
C ILE A 236 -32.29 2.87 14.75
N ASP A 237 -32.91 4.00 15.11
CA ASP A 237 -32.20 5.26 15.22
C ASP A 237 -31.29 5.24 16.46
N ASN A 238 -29.97 5.26 16.18
CA ASN A 238 -28.92 5.11 17.18
C ASN A 238 -27.77 6.11 16.98
N SER A 239 -28.01 7.16 16.21
CA SER A 239 -27.04 8.23 15.90
C SER A 239 -25.75 7.73 15.23
N VAL A 240 -25.75 6.55 14.59
CA VAL A 240 -24.56 6.04 13.91
C VAL A 240 -24.17 6.90 12.73
N LEU A 241 -25.11 7.61 12.11
CA LEU A 241 -24.89 8.52 10.99
C LEU A 241 -24.45 9.94 11.41
N ASP A 242 -24.53 10.29 12.70
CA ASP A 242 -24.11 11.60 13.21
C ASP A 242 -22.57 11.73 13.33
N ARG A 243 -21.84 10.69 12.94
CA ARG A 243 -20.38 10.64 13.02
C ARG A 243 -19.73 11.35 11.81
N PRO A 244 -18.53 11.92 11.99
CA PRO A 244 -17.74 12.43 10.85
C PRO A 244 -17.47 11.34 9.83
N HIS A 245 -17.46 11.73 8.55
CA HIS A 245 -17.31 10.77 7.44
C HIS A 245 -15.94 10.09 7.42
N VAL A 246 -14.90 10.78 7.88
CA VAL A 246 -13.52 10.27 7.90
C VAL A 246 -12.98 10.21 9.32
N GLN A 247 -12.52 9.05 9.74
CA GLN A 247 -11.93 8.80 11.05
C GLN A 247 -10.56 8.18 10.86
N VAL A 248 -9.53 8.87 11.33
CA VAL A 248 -8.14 8.50 11.04
C VAL A 248 -7.31 8.46 12.32
N TYR A 249 -6.54 7.42 12.50
CA TYR A 249 -5.55 7.38 13.55
C TYR A 249 -4.30 8.17 13.16
N THR A 250 -4.08 9.33 13.76
CA THR A 250 -2.92 10.17 13.47
C THR A 250 -1.71 9.73 14.32
N MET A 251 -0.75 9.10 13.66
CA MET A 251 0.49 8.65 14.25
C MET A 251 1.33 9.84 14.73
N GLY A 252 2.15 9.67 15.77
CA GLY A 252 2.92 10.75 16.37
C GLY A 252 2.10 11.65 17.29
N LYS A 253 0.86 11.98 16.95
CA LYS A 253 -0.16 12.52 17.83
C LYS A 253 -0.72 11.43 18.74
N ASN A 254 -0.79 10.21 18.19
CA ASN A 254 -1.26 9.00 18.83
C ASN A 254 -2.72 9.13 19.31
N GLN A 255 -3.56 9.62 18.41
CA GLN A 255 -4.97 9.86 18.67
C GLN A 255 -5.80 9.63 17.41
N TRP A 256 -7.06 9.21 17.60
CA TRP A 256 -8.09 9.26 16.58
C TRP A 256 -8.48 10.71 16.30
N GLU A 257 -8.50 11.08 15.02
CA GLU A 257 -8.97 12.37 14.52
C GLU A 257 -10.16 12.17 13.59
N TYR A 258 -10.95 13.20 13.45
CA TYR A 258 -12.25 13.16 12.81
C TYR A 258 -12.37 14.30 11.83
N PHE A 259 -12.70 14.00 10.57
CA PHE A 259 -12.78 14.96 9.48
C PHE A 259 -14.04 14.71 8.66
N ASP A 260 -14.52 15.70 7.93
CA ASP A 260 -15.63 15.55 7.00
C ASP A 260 -15.15 15.05 5.62
N THR A 261 -13.91 15.35 5.27
CA THR A 261 -13.29 14.95 4.00
C THR A 261 -11.87 14.41 4.19
N TRP A 262 -11.34 13.73 3.15
CA TRP A 262 -9.94 13.34 3.07
C TRP A 262 -9.31 13.81 1.73
N PRO A 263 -8.16 14.51 1.73
CA PRO A 263 -7.49 15.06 2.94
C PRO A 263 -8.39 16.06 3.70
N PRO A 264 -8.03 16.38 4.98
CA PRO A 264 -8.80 17.34 5.75
C PRO A 264 -8.94 18.70 5.02
N GLU A 265 -10.14 19.31 5.06
CA GLU A 265 -10.42 20.57 4.35
C GLU A 265 -9.45 21.72 4.64
N HIS A 266 -8.91 21.75 5.86
CA HIS A 266 -7.96 22.79 6.30
C HIS A 266 -6.50 22.44 6.02
N ALA A 267 -6.21 21.32 5.37
CA ALA A 267 -4.86 20.95 5.00
C ALA A 267 -4.36 21.85 3.86
N GLU A 268 -3.16 22.39 4.03
CA GLU A 268 -2.48 23.21 3.03
C GLU A 268 -1.33 22.40 2.40
N GLU A 269 -1.19 22.51 1.08
CA GLU A 269 -0.05 21.92 0.40
C GLU A 269 1.21 22.73 0.68
N ILE A 270 2.26 22.05 1.17
CA ILE A 270 3.57 22.64 1.38
C ILE A 270 4.64 21.89 0.60
N SER A 271 5.59 22.61 0.04
CA SER A 271 6.70 22.05 -0.73
C SER A 271 8.00 22.13 0.05
N PHE A 272 8.75 21.03 -0.01
CA PHE A 272 10.13 20.98 0.45
C PHE A 272 11.04 20.61 -0.73
N PHE A 273 12.26 21.14 -0.70
CA PHE A 273 13.27 20.91 -1.73
C PHE A 273 14.42 20.09 -1.17
N LEU A 274 14.85 19.11 -1.95
CA LEU A 274 16.03 18.30 -1.70
C LEU A 274 17.27 19.10 -2.11
N ASN A 275 18.29 19.17 -1.26
CA ASN A 275 19.54 19.89 -1.54
C ASN A 275 20.71 19.26 -0.79
N SER A 276 21.91 19.35 -1.37
CA SER A 276 23.18 19.02 -0.74
C SER A 276 24.29 19.91 -1.27
N VAL A 277 25.44 19.87 -0.64
CA VAL A 277 26.64 20.59 -1.09
C VAL A 277 27.76 19.62 -1.48
N THR A 278 27.94 18.56 -0.70
CA THR A 278 28.99 17.55 -0.90
C THR A 278 28.44 16.17 -1.21
N GLY A 279 27.22 15.88 -0.81
CA GLY A 279 26.49 14.66 -1.11
C GLY A 279 25.53 14.25 -0.01
N ALA A 280 24.36 13.77 -0.43
CA ALA A 280 23.31 13.28 0.47
C ALA A 280 23.46 11.78 0.83
N ASN A 281 24.53 11.12 0.35
CA ASN A 281 24.74 9.70 0.63
C ASN A 281 24.95 9.45 2.13
N THR A 282 24.18 8.54 2.66
CA THR A 282 24.09 8.18 4.07
C THR A 282 23.51 9.28 4.98
N ARG A 283 23.12 8.90 6.19
CA ARG A 283 22.68 9.84 7.23
C ARG A 283 23.75 10.83 7.70
N TYR A 284 25.01 10.63 7.34
CA TYR A 284 26.16 11.49 7.66
C TYR A 284 26.54 12.42 6.51
N GLY A 285 25.86 12.33 5.38
CA GLY A 285 25.95 13.30 4.30
C GLY A 285 25.37 14.65 4.70
N ASP A 286 25.44 15.62 3.80
CA ASP A 286 24.92 16.97 4.03
C ASP A 286 23.58 17.24 3.33
N GLY A 287 22.82 16.16 3.04
CA GLY A 287 21.48 16.25 2.45
C GLY A 287 20.50 17.00 3.35
N VAL A 288 19.89 18.04 2.81
CA VAL A 288 18.94 18.93 3.50
C VAL A 288 17.58 18.90 2.81
N LEU A 289 16.54 18.79 3.60
CA LEU A 289 15.15 19.00 3.19
C LEU A 289 14.70 20.39 3.66
N GLN A 290 14.45 21.31 2.74
CA GLN A 290 14.23 22.72 3.05
C GLN A 290 13.05 23.32 2.30
N LYS A 291 12.36 24.32 2.92
CA LYS A 291 11.20 25.02 2.32
C LYS A 291 11.60 26.00 1.19
N ARG A 292 12.86 26.42 1.16
CA ARG A 292 13.35 27.37 0.16
C ARG A 292 14.01 26.64 -0.99
N MET A 293 13.66 27.00 -2.23
CA MET A 293 14.31 26.46 -3.42
C MET A 293 15.81 26.73 -3.39
N PRO A 294 16.68 25.73 -3.67
CA PRO A 294 18.13 25.92 -3.76
C PRO A 294 18.50 27.00 -4.79
N GLY A 295 19.50 27.81 -4.49
CA GLY A 295 19.96 28.88 -5.39
C GLY A 295 21.02 28.44 -6.39
N LYS A 296 21.47 27.19 -6.34
CA LYS A 296 22.43 26.58 -7.26
C LYS A 296 21.96 25.21 -7.65
N ASP A 297 22.16 24.85 -8.91
CA ASP A 297 21.97 23.50 -9.38
C ASP A 297 23.11 22.62 -8.86
N GLY A 298 22.74 21.48 -8.30
CA GLY A 298 23.63 20.42 -7.83
C GLY A 298 22.98 19.08 -8.11
N PHE A 299 23.70 18.01 -7.95
CA PHE A 299 23.15 16.67 -8.02
C PHE A 299 23.84 15.77 -6.98
N ASP A 300 23.10 14.79 -6.52
CA ASP A 300 23.59 13.66 -5.75
C ASP A 300 23.61 12.43 -6.62
N GLU A 301 24.57 11.54 -6.40
CA GLU A 301 24.68 10.31 -7.16
C GLU A 301 24.86 9.10 -6.25
N PHE A 302 24.33 7.99 -6.65
CA PHE A 302 24.59 6.70 -6.03
C PHE A 302 24.71 5.60 -7.07
N ARG A 303 25.34 4.52 -6.68
CA ARG A 303 25.43 3.31 -7.50
C ARG A 303 24.45 2.27 -6.99
N TYR A 304 23.50 1.92 -7.82
CA TYR A 304 22.59 0.80 -7.55
C TYR A 304 23.23 -0.53 -7.97
N ASP A 305 23.16 -1.52 -7.10
CA ASP A 305 23.61 -2.91 -7.36
C ASP A 305 22.44 -3.87 -7.11
N PRO A 306 21.85 -4.48 -8.17
CA PRO A 306 20.73 -5.41 -8.01
C PRO A 306 21.10 -6.70 -7.25
N SER A 307 22.39 -7.02 -7.09
CA SER A 307 22.86 -8.14 -6.27
C SER A 307 22.87 -7.81 -4.77
N ASN A 308 22.92 -6.52 -4.41
CA ASN A 308 22.93 -6.01 -3.05
C ASN A 308 21.89 -4.89 -2.86
N PRO A 309 20.61 -5.14 -3.14
CA PRO A 309 19.57 -4.13 -3.05
C PRO A 309 19.41 -3.58 -1.63
N VAL A 310 18.89 -2.35 -1.51
CA VAL A 310 18.50 -1.77 -0.22
C VAL A 310 17.42 -2.65 0.40
N PRO A 311 17.63 -3.13 1.65
CA PRO A 311 16.69 -4.03 2.28
C PRO A 311 15.41 -3.30 2.73
N SER A 312 14.28 -3.98 2.64
CA SER A 312 13.03 -3.53 3.25
C SER A 312 13.10 -3.70 4.76
N LEU A 313 12.64 -2.70 5.49
CA LEU A 313 12.46 -2.73 6.93
C LEU A 313 11.18 -2.00 7.29
N GLY A 314 10.12 -2.77 7.55
CA GLY A 314 8.82 -2.21 7.89
C GLY A 314 7.94 -1.83 6.69
N ASP A 315 7.02 -0.88 6.94
CA ASP A 315 5.99 -0.38 6.04
C ASP A 315 4.85 -1.38 5.74
N ASN A 316 4.09 -1.15 4.68
CA ASN A 316 2.89 -1.93 4.35
C ASN A 316 3.22 -3.19 3.54
N VAL A 317 3.91 -4.14 4.16
CA VAL A 317 4.33 -5.41 3.53
C VAL A 317 3.39 -6.59 3.80
N TRP A 318 2.26 -6.36 4.46
CA TRP A 318 1.26 -7.38 4.80
C TRP A 318 1.74 -8.51 5.71
N GLY A 319 3.01 -8.52 6.14
CA GLY A 319 3.57 -9.60 6.98
C GLY A 319 3.65 -10.97 6.29
N MET A 320 3.49 -11.03 4.96
CA MET A 320 3.57 -12.30 4.20
C MET A 320 5.00 -12.77 3.97
N ILE A 321 5.95 -11.85 3.93
CA ILE A 321 7.36 -12.19 3.81
C ILE A 321 7.91 -12.38 5.21
N PRO A 322 8.30 -13.62 5.62
CA PRO A 322 8.65 -13.90 7.02
C PRO A 322 9.80 -13.07 7.58
N GLU A 323 10.69 -12.58 6.72
CA GLU A 323 11.85 -11.79 7.10
C GLU A 323 11.58 -10.27 7.15
N VAL A 324 10.36 -9.83 6.77
CA VAL A 324 9.99 -8.41 6.74
C VAL A 324 8.67 -8.22 7.47
N GLU A 325 8.75 -7.65 8.66
CA GLU A 325 7.58 -7.29 9.45
C GLU A 325 6.94 -6.01 8.91
N SER A 326 5.61 -5.94 8.97
CA SER A 326 4.86 -4.71 8.66
C SER A 326 4.94 -3.73 9.82
N GLY A 327 4.96 -2.43 9.53
CA GLY A 327 4.95 -1.38 10.55
C GLY A 327 6.06 -0.36 10.44
N SER A 328 6.23 0.40 11.50
CA SER A 328 7.22 1.48 11.60
C SER A 328 8.45 1.03 12.39
N PHE A 329 9.60 1.01 11.73
CA PHE A 329 10.88 0.55 12.28
C PHE A 329 11.96 1.60 12.14
N ASP A 330 13.01 1.49 12.97
CA ASP A 330 14.13 2.40 12.94
C ASP A 330 15.02 2.18 11.71
N GLN A 331 14.93 3.10 10.75
CA GLN A 331 15.66 3.09 9.47
C GLN A 331 17.14 3.47 9.61
N SER A 332 17.60 3.90 10.79
CA SER A 332 18.94 4.46 11.00
C SER A 332 20.09 3.55 10.55
N GLY A 333 19.87 2.21 10.55
CA GLY A 333 20.82 1.23 10.03
C GLY A 333 20.90 1.19 8.49
N ILE A 334 19.75 1.35 7.81
CA ILE A 334 19.67 1.40 6.36
C ILE A 334 20.29 2.70 5.83
N GLU A 335 20.07 3.79 6.52
CA GLU A 335 20.62 5.12 6.22
C GLU A 335 22.15 5.20 6.26
N LEU A 336 22.87 4.15 6.65
CA LEU A 336 24.33 4.06 6.56
C LEU A 336 24.83 3.62 5.19
N ARG A 337 23.95 3.19 4.32
CA ARG A 337 24.30 2.73 2.96
C ARG A 337 24.64 3.89 2.05
N GLN A 338 25.63 3.70 1.17
CA GLN A 338 26.04 4.72 0.18
C GLN A 338 25.04 4.85 -0.98
N ASP A 339 24.15 3.90 -1.15
CA ASP A 339 23.10 3.87 -2.16
C ASP A 339 21.72 4.34 -1.61
N VAL A 340 21.74 5.00 -0.46
CA VAL A 340 20.59 5.70 0.12
C VAL A 340 20.92 7.17 0.28
N LEU A 341 20.25 8.03 -0.47
CA LEU A 341 20.34 9.47 -0.31
C LEU A 341 19.40 9.92 0.80
N VAL A 342 19.91 10.68 1.74
CA VAL A 342 19.21 11.07 2.98
C VAL A 342 19.12 12.58 3.08
N TYR A 343 17.90 13.12 2.96
CA TYR A 343 17.64 14.55 3.07
C TYR A 343 16.85 14.83 4.35
N THR A 344 17.41 15.63 5.23
CA THR A 344 16.85 15.87 6.57
C THR A 344 16.55 17.35 6.78
N SER A 345 15.36 17.66 7.30
CA SER A 345 14.99 19.03 7.66
C SER A 345 15.82 19.55 8.84
N PRO A 346 15.89 20.88 9.05
CA PRO A 346 16.21 21.43 10.36
C PRO A 346 15.30 20.85 11.45
N LEU A 347 15.66 21.04 12.71
CA LEU A 347 14.73 20.73 13.82
C LEU A 347 13.44 21.52 13.63
N LEU A 348 12.32 20.84 13.83
CA LEU A 348 11.03 21.51 13.82
C LEU A 348 10.91 22.39 15.08
N GLU A 349 10.53 23.64 14.87
CA GLU A 349 10.31 24.63 15.93
C GLU A 349 8.88 24.57 16.49
N GLU A 350 7.99 23.86 15.80
CA GLU A 350 6.60 23.61 16.16
C GLU A 350 6.14 22.26 15.59
N ASP A 351 5.07 21.72 16.12
CA ASP A 351 4.45 20.51 15.62
C ASP A 351 3.98 20.71 14.16
N LEU A 352 4.25 19.72 13.29
CA LEU A 352 3.78 19.70 11.91
C LEU A 352 3.01 18.42 11.63
N GLN A 353 1.70 18.52 11.42
CA GLN A 353 0.89 17.39 11.00
C GLN A 353 0.84 17.29 9.49
N VAL A 354 1.09 16.10 8.96
CA VAL A 354 0.93 15.75 7.56
C VAL A 354 -0.19 14.73 7.46
N SER A 355 -1.31 15.12 6.85
CA SER A 355 -2.48 14.25 6.63
C SER A 355 -2.92 14.35 5.18
N GLY A 356 -2.80 13.25 4.46
CA GLY A 356 -3.06 13.19 3.02
C GLY A 356 -1.94 12.51 2.24
N SER A 357 -1.75 12.97 1.01
CA SER A 357 -0.81 12.40 0.05
C SER A 357 0.48 13.22 -0.03
N VAL A 358 1.62 12.57 0.04
CA VAL A 358 2.93 13.17 -0.22
C VAL A 358 3.43 12.67 -1.58
N LYS A 359 3.86 13.59 -2.45
CA LYS A 359 4.48 13.27 -3.74
C LYS A 359 5.93 13.76 -3.77
N VAL A 360 6.79 12.98 -4.39
CA VAL A 360 8.20 13.33 -4.58
C VAL A 360 8.49 13.47 -6.06
N THR A 361 8.93 14.65 -6.48
CA THR A 361 9.36 14.90 -7.86
C THR A 361 10.87 14.91 -7.91
N LEU A 362 11.44 14.02 -8.73
CA LEU A 362 12.89 13.97 -9.01
C LEU A 362 13.16 14.38 -10.46
N TYR A 363 14.26 15.12 -10.63
CA TYR A 363 14.90 15.28 -11.92
C TYR A 363 16.16 14.42 -11.91
N LEU A 364 16.16 13.35 -12.67
CA LEU A 364 17.20 12.32 -12.60
C LEU A 364 17.76 11.97 -13.95
N SER A 365 18.98 11.47 -13.94
CA SER A 365 19.67 10.90 -15.08
C SER A 365 20.29 9.56 -14.69
N SER A 366 20.46 8.66 -15.64
CA SER A 366 21.06 7.35 -15.41
C SER A 366 21.93 6.94 -16.60
N ASP A 367 22.84 6.02 -16.37
CA ASP A 367 23.65 5.37 -17.41
C ASP A 367 22.98 4.11 -18.00
N VAL A 368 21.75 3.79 -17.54
CA VAL A 368 20.98 2.63 -18.00
C VAL A 368 19.61 3.05 -18.58
N LYS A 369 19.03 2.16 -19.37
CA LYS A 369 17.73 2.42 -20.03
C LYS A 369 16.56 2.49 -19.10
N ASP A 370 16.63 1.78 -17.98
CA ASP A 370 15.55 1.68 -17.00
C ASP A 370 16.11 1.35 -15.63
N THR A 371 15.49 1.91 -14.60
CA THR A 371 15.80 1.67 -13.19
C THR A 371 14.59 2.04 -12.34
N ASP A 372 14.65 1.77 -11.05
CA ASP A 372 13.60 2.14 -10.11
C ASP A 372 14.12 3.20 -9.13
N PHE A 373 13.21 4.04 -8.64
CA PHE A 373 13.47 4.94 -7.52
C PHE A 373 12.41 4.78 -6.45
N THR A 374 12.86 4.73 -5.21
CA THR A 374 12.01 4.70 -4.02
C THR A 374 12.08 6.04 -3.31
N ALA A 375 10.98 6.41 -2.67
CA ALA A 375 10.93 7.52 -1.74
C ALA A 375 10.32 7.05 -0.43
N LYS A 376 10.96 7.37 0.70
CA LYS A 376 10.50 7.01 2.03
C LYS A 376 10.48 8.25 2.93
N LEU A 377 9.29 8.54 3.48
CA LEU A 377 9.09 9.59 4.46
C LEU A 377 9.39 9.04 5.85
N VAL A 378 10.20 9.74 6.62
CA VAL A 378 10.71 9.28 7.91
C VAL A 378 10.57 10.37 8.97
N ASP A 379 10.15 9.99 10.16
CA ASP A 379 10.08 10.81 11.36
C ASP A 379 11.32 10.57 12.21
N VAL A 380 12.22 11.55 12.28
CA VAL A 380 13.47 11.45 13.05
C VAL A 380 13.27 12.06 14.43
N TYR A 381 13.39 11.22 15.43
CA TYR A 381 13.22 11.56 16.84
C TYR A 381 14.47 12.22 17.44
N PRO A 382 14.33 12.96 18.55
CA PRO A 382 15.47 13.63 19.21
C PRO A 382 16.57 12.68 19.68
N ASP A 383 16.26 11.42 19.94
CA ASP A 383 17.23 10.36 20.32
C ASP A 383 18.00 9.77 19.13
N GLY A 384 17.66 10.21 17.89
CA GLY A 384 18.28 9.80 16.66
C GLY A 384 17.65 8.58 15.96
N LYS A 385 16.61 7.99 16.53
CA LYS A 385 15.80 6.98 15.85
C LYS A 385 15.04 7.60 14.71
N ALA A 386 14.89 6.86 13.62
CA ALA A 386 14.33 7.32 12.37
C ALA A 386 13.21 6.36 11.92
N TYR A 387 11.98 6.68 12.23
CA TYR A 387 10.84 5.80 11.98
C TYR A 387 10.21 6.06 10.61
N ASN A 388 10.10 5.01 9.77
CA ASN A 388 9.37 5.11 8.50
C ASN A 388 7.89 5.42 8.73
N VAL A 389 7.37 6.33 7.93
CA VAL A 389 5.97 6.82 8.00
C VAL A 389 5.17 6.36 6.80
N ALA A 390 5.72 6.51 5.61
CA ALA A 390 5.12 6.05 4.36
C ALA A 390 6.21 5.95 3.27
N GLU A 391 6.00 5.08 2.30
CA GLU A 391 6.92 4.91 1.17
C GLU A 391 6.19 4.62 -0.14
N SER A 392 6.88 4.86 -1.25
CA SER A 392 6.44 4.47 -2.58
C SER A 392 7.65 4.20 -3.48
N ILE A 393 7.38 3.65 -4.65
CA ILE A 393 8.36 3.33 -5.68
C ILE A 393 7.82 3.70 -7.06
N GLN A 394 8.72 4.06 -7.97
CA GLN A 394 8.38 4.28 -9.38
C GLN A 394 9.45 3.66 -10.28
N ARG A 395 9.04 2.82 -11.22
CA ARG A 395 9.87 2.34 -12.32
C ARG A 395 9.92 3.40 -13.41
N VAL A 396 11.11 3.83 -13.78
CA VAL A 396 11.28 5.02 -14.62
C VAL A 396 10.70 4.87 -16.03
N ARG A 397 10.67 3.64 -16.58
CA ARG A 397 10.00 3.40 -17.87
C ARG A 397 8.50 3.74 -17.86
N TRP A 398 7.86 3.76 -16.70
CA TRP A 398 6.45 4.07 -16.50
C TRP A 398 6.19 5.50 -15.97
N ARG A 399 7.18 6.39 -16.05
CA ARG A 399 7.08 7.78 -15.55
C ARG A 399 6.05 8.66 -16.27
N GLU A 400 5.67 8.29 -17.48
CA GLU A 400 4.75 9.04 -18.34
C GLU A 400 3.39 8.34 -18.53
N GLY A 401 3.14 7.27 -17.78
CA GLY A 401 1.94 6.44 -17.87
C GLY A 401 2.29 4.97 -18.04
N TYR A 402 1.27 4.11 -18.05
CA TYR A 402 1.45 2.66 -18.06
C TYR A 402 1.09 2.00 -19.40
N GLU A 403 0.63 2.75 -20.39
CA GLU A 403 0.27 2.26 -21.72
C GLU A 403 1.45 1.70 -22.50
N GLU A 404 2.55 2.47 -22.51
CA GLU A 404 3.78 2.09 -23.22
C GLU A 404 5.03 2.43 -22.42
N PRO A 405 6.01 1.52 -22.30
CA PRO A 405 7.25 1.80 -21.59
C PRO A 405 8.09 2.87 -22.33
N LYS A 406 8.51 3.90 -21.60
CA LYS A 406 9.37 4.98 -22.09
C LYS A 406 10.76 4.83 -21.51
N PHE A 407 11.66 4.17 -22.23
CA PHE A 407 13.06 3.98 -21.81
C PHE A 407 13.83 5.28 -21.80
N MET A 408 14.87 5.34 -20.96
CA MET A 408 15.78 6.47 -20.89
C MET A 408 16.90 6.34 -21.92
N GLU A 409 17.41 7.49 -22.35
CA GLU A 409 18.73 7.62 -23.00
C GLU A 409 19.77 8.01 -21.93
N ALA A 410 20.93 7.36 -21.98
CA ALA A 410 21.97 7.57 -20.98
C ALA A 410 22.45 9.04 -20.95
N GLY A 411 22.39 9.64 -19.78
CA GLY A 411 22.84 11.02 -19.55
C GLY A 411 21.78 12.09 -19.75
N ASP A 412 20.61 11.75 -20.31
CA ASP A 412 19.48 12.68 -20.39
C ASP A 412 18.79 12.83 -19.03
N ILE A 413 18.20 13.99 -18.79
CA ILE A 413 17.49 14.28 -17.55
C ILE A 413 15.99 14.09 -17.74
N TYR A 414 15.39 13.33 -16.83
CA TYR A 414 13.97 13.00 -16.82
C TYR A 414 13.31 13.46 -15.53
N LYS A 415 12.09 13.97 -15.64
CA LYS A 415 11.20 14.19 -14.51
C LYS A 415 10.53 12.86 -14.14
N VAL A 416 10.61 12.48 -12.88
CA VAL A 416 9.94 11.28 -12.34
C VAL A 416 9.19 11.68 -11.09
N GLU A 417 7.93 11.28 -11.00
CA GLU A 417 7.10 11.44 -9.81
C GLU A 417 6.99 10.11 -9.09
N ILE A 418 7.23 10.12 -7.78
CA ILE A 418 7.09 8.95 -6.91
C ILE A 418 5.98 9.22 -5.91
N GLY A 419 5.04 8.34 -5.84
CA GLY A 419 3.92 8.51 -4.92
C GLY A 419 2.57 8.09 -5.52
N PRO A 420 1.49 8.46 -4.83
CA PRO A 420 1.48 9.15 -3.53
C PRO A 420 1.94 8.25 -2.38
N LEU A 421 2.57 8.87 -1.38
CA LEU A 421 2.80 8.30 -0.06
C LEU A 421 1.68 8.81 0.84
N ILE A 422 0.76 7.96 1.27
CA ILE A 422 -0.42 8.35 2.03
C ILE A 422 -0.16 8.15 3.51
N THR A 423 -0.44 9.18 4.32
CA THR A 423 -0.24 9.12 5.77
C THR A 423 -1.11 10.10 6.54
N SER A 424 -1.25 9.87 7.84
CA SER A 424 -1.58 10.87 8.85
C SER A 424 -0.58 10.75 9.99
N ASN A 425 0.35 11.72 10.05
CA ASN A 425 1.43 11.73 11.03
C ASN A 425 1.71 13.13 11.55
N LEU A 426 1.84 13.26 12.88
CA LEU A 426 2.34 14.46 13.54
C LEU A 426 3.84 14.33 13.77
N PHE A 427 4.61 15.16 13.08
CA PHE A 427 6.02 15.40 13.38
C PHE A 427 6.09 16.43 14.51
N ARG A 428 6.60 16.04 15.66
CA ARG A 428 6.60 16.90 16.85
C ARG A 428 7.70 17.95 16.80
N GLU A 429 7.52 19.04 17.56
CA GLU A 429 8.59 19.98 17.90
C GLU A 429 9.84 19.20 18.37
N GLY A 430 11.01 19.60 17.89
CA GLY A 430 12.27 18.91 18.16
C GLY A 430 12.55 17.66 17.32
N HIS A 431 11.59 17.17 16.55
CA HIS A 431 11.81 16.12 15.54
C HIS A 431 12.35 16.72 14.25
N ARG A 432 12.64 15.87 13.27
CA ARG A 432 12.97 16.26 11.89
C ARG A 432 12.18 15.43 10.91
N ILE A 433 11.80 16.05 9.81
CA ILE A 433 11.30 15.33 8.64
C ILE A 433 12.49 14.87 7.83
N ARG A 434 12.44 13.63 7.36
CA ARG A 434 13.47 13.08 6.47
C ARG A 434 12.83 12.42 5.26
N MET A 435 13.52 12.59 4.12
CA MET A 435 13.21 11.89 2.88
C MET A 435 14.41 11.05 2.48
N GLU A 436 14.20 9.74 2.34
CA GLU A 436 15.18 8.82 1.80
C GLU A 436 14.85 8.53 0.34
N ILE A 437 15.86 8.56 -0.53
CA ILE A 437 15.77 8.19 -1.94
C ILE A 437 16.75 7.06 -2.21
N SER A 438 16.30 5.99 -2.86
CA SER A 438 17.17 4.88 -3.24
C SER A 438 16.67 4.18 -4.51
N GLY A 439 17.44 3.22 -5.03
CA GLY A 439 17.10 2.46 -6.25
C GLY A 439 16.35 1.16 -6.00
N SER A 440 16.01 0.83 -4.76
CA SER A 440 15.35 -0.43 -4.42
C SER A 440 14.82 -0.43 -2.99
N ASN A 441 13.87 -1.34 -2.72
CA ASN A 441 13.38 -1.68 -1.39
C ASN A 441 12.96 -3.16 -1.42
N PHE A 442 13.95 -4.04 -1.24
CA PHE A 442 13.81 -5.48 -1.42
C PHE A 442 13.79 -6.22 -0.07
N PRO A 443 12.92 -7.20 0.14
CA PRO A 443 12.06 -7.86 -0.83
C PRO A 443 10.60 -7.36 -0.86
N ARG A 444 10.28 -6.18 -0.37
CA ARG A 444 8.94 -5.65 -0.55
C ARG A 444 8.60 -5.50 -2.04
N PHE A 445 9.52 -4.92 -2.81
CA PHE A 445 9.43 -4.79 -4.25
C PHE A 445 10.46 -5.65 -4.96
N GLU A 446 10.18 -6.05 -6.19
CA GLU A 446 11.16 -6.72 -7.03
C GLU A 446 12.38 -5.81 -7.29
N ARG A 447 13.48 -6.44 -7.72
CA ARG A 447 14.70 -5.71 -8.11
C ARG A 447 14.67 -5.44 -9.59
N ASN A 448 14.84 -4.19 -10.00
CA ASN A 448 15.15 -3.88 -11.39
C ASN A 448 16.56 -4.38 -11.72
N LEU A 449 16.73 -5.10 -12.81
CA LEU A 449 18.04 -5.56 -13.25
C LEU A 449 18.76 -4.54 -14.14
N ASN A 450 18.12 -3.39 -14.38
CA ASN A 450 18.63 -2.29 -15.20
C ASN A 450 18.92 -2.69 -16.68
N THR A 451 18.28 -3.73 -17.16
CA THR A 451 18.51 -4.23 -18.53
C THR A 451 17.55 -3.66 -19.57
N GLY A 452 16.49 -3.01 -19.12
CA GLY A 452 15.42 -2.48 -19.98
C GLY A 452 14.32 -3.47 -20.31
#